data_db5680cbd65d119640016d9206bd109c
#
_entry.id   db5680cbd65d119640016d9206bd109c
#
_cell.length_a   1.000
_cell.length_b   1.000
_cell.length_c   1.000
_cell.angle_alpha   90.00
_cell.angle_beta   90.00
_cell.angle_gamma   90.00
#
_symmetry.space_group_name_H-M   'P 1'
#
loop_
_entity.id
_entity.type
_entity.pdbx_description
1 polymer ?
#
loop_
_entity_poly.entity_id
_entity_poly.type
_entity_poly.pdbx_seq_one_letter_code
_entity_poly.pdbx_strand_id
1 'polypeptide(L)'
;MRMKRAKDMSRAKVLRREKWRHKDDKPNRKALIDRLADMLESQIRYCKKKGIRLAPYIGIACPGLIAKDGSISRGAQNLPGNWESDNFHLPSELCKRIPTIHGAPTMALMHNDAVVQGLSELPFMKDVKRWAVLTIGTGLGNASYTNKRVEAG
;
A
#
# COMPACT_ATOMS: atom_id res chain seq x y z
N MET A 1 -7.78 12.37 -23.49
CA MET A 1 -6.28 12.43 -23.44
C MET A 1 -5.76 11.06 -22.98
N ARG A 2 -5.10 10.30 -23.86
CA ARG A 2 -4.52 8.99 -23.49
C ARG A 2 -3.36 9.22 -22.52
N MET A 3 -3.47 8.72 -21.29
CA MET A 3 -2.31 8.63 -20.39
C MET A 3 -1.25 7.76 -21.08
N LYS A 4 -0.09 8.33 -21.38
CA LYS A 4 1.08 7.52 -21.74
C LYS A 4 1.41 6.65 -20.53
N ARG A 5 1.30 5.32 -20.64
CA ARG A 5 1.81 4.41 -19.63
C ARG A 5 3.30 4.71 -19.44
N ALA A 6 3.71 4.97 -18.21
CA ALA A 6 5.13 5.06 -17.91
C ALA A 6 5.75 3.70 -18.26
N LYS A 7 6.62 3.65 -19.27
CA LYS A 7 7.29 2.42 -19.70
C LYS A 7 8.35 1.96 -18.71
N ASP A 8 8.84 2.89 -17.88
CA ASP A 8 9.91 2.63 -16.93
C ASP A 8 9.56 3.23 -15.56
N MET A 9 9.26 2.34 -14.60
CA MET A 9 8.95 2.70 -13.22
C MET A 9 10.20 2.97 -12.37
N SER A 10 11.41 2.67 -12.87
CA SER A 10 12.67 2.94 -12.16
C SER A 10 12.91 4.42 -11.89
N ARG A 11 12.27 5.29 -12.68
CA ARG A 11 12.31 6.74 -12.54
C ARG A 11 11.19 7.34 -11.67
N ALA A 12 10.38 6.50 -11.02
CA ALA A 12 9.33 6.97 -10.12
C ALA A 12 9.94 7.76 -8.94
N LYS A 13 9.29 8.86 -8.58
CA LYS A 13 9.73 9.74 -7.49
C LYS A 13 8.64 9.87 -6.44
N VAL A 14 9.05 9.82 -5.17
CA VAL A 14 8.16 10.15 -4.05
C VAL A 14 8.01 11.67 -4.00
N LEU A 15 6.81 12.18 -4.26
CA LEU A 15 6.53 13.61 -4.29
C LEU A 15 6.31 14.19 -2.89
N ARG A 16 5.69 13.43 -2.01
CA ARG A 16 5.41 13.83 -0.62
C ARG A 16 5.40 12.62 0.28
N ARG A 17 5.86 12.81 1.51
CA ARG A 17 5.84 11.78 2.56
C ARG A 17 5.30 12.39 3.84
N GLU A 18 4.47 11.65 4.55
CA GLU A 18 4.02 11.93 5.90
C GLU A 18 4.30 10.71 6.77
N LYS A 19 4.71 10.91 8.02
CA LYS A 19 5.05 9.84 8.96
C LYS A 19 4.29 10.07 10.26
N TRP A 20 3.68 9.02 10.77
CA TRP A 20 3.02 8.99 12.06
C TRP A 20 3.40 7.71 12.81
N ARG A 21 3.71 7.84 14.09
CA ARG A 21 4.02 6.73 14.98
C ARG A 21 2.81 6.42 15.85
N HIS A 22 1.93 5.56 15.40
CA HIS A 22 0.71 5.20 16.11
C HIS A 22 0.95 4.62 17.51
N LYS A 23 2.13 4.03 17.78
CA LYS A 23 2.50 3.48 19.10
C LYS A 23 2.57 4.56 20.17
N ASP A 24 2.94 5.79 19.81
CA ASP A 24 3.09 6.90 20.75
C ASP A 24 1.71 7.40 21.22
N ASP A 25 0.74 7.44 20.31
CA ASP A 25 -0.64 7.91 20.58
C ASP A 25 -1.57 6.81 21.08
N LYS A 26 -1.18 5.54 20.99
CA LYS A 26 -1.96 4.34 21.39
C LYS A 26 -3.43 4.40 20.96
N PRO A 27 -3.74 4.71 19.69
CA PRO A 27 -5.12 4.86 19.23
C PRO A 27 -5.85 3.52 19.28
N ASN A 28 -7.17 3.56 19.43
CA ASN A 28 -7.99 2.39 19.10
C ASN A 28 -8.07 2.21 17.57
N ARG A 29 -8.61 1.07 17.11
CA ARG A 29 -8.72 0.76 15.68
C ARG A 29 -9.44 1.86 14.89
N LYS A 30 -10.56 2.38 15.42
CA LYS A 30 -11.32 3.44 14.74
C LYS A 30 -10.51 4.71 14.59
N ALA A 31 -9.90 5.19 15.67
CA ALA A 31 -9.06 6.39 15.66
C ALA A 31 -7.86 6.26 14.71
N LEU A 32 -7.26 5.05 14.62
CA LEU A 32 -6.19 4.78 13.67
C LEU A 32 -6.67 4.92 12.23
N ILE A 33 -7.84 4.34 11.90
CA ILE A 33 -8.39 4.42 10.55
C ILE A 33 -8.76 5.86 10.18
N ASP A 34 -9.37 6.60 11.12
CA ASP A 34 -9.71 8.01 10.92
C ASP A 34 -8.44 8.83 10.65
N ARG A 35 -7.37 8.60 11.42
CA ARG A 35 -6.08 9.27 11.19
C ARG A 35 -5.45 8.92 9.84
N LEU A 36 -5.51 7.65 9.41
CA LEU A 36 -5.04 7.24 8.09
C LEU A 36 -5.82 7.94 6.98
N ALA A 37 -7.13 8.05 7.11
CA ALA A 37 -7.97 8.77 6.15
C ALA A 37 -7.60 10.25 6.08
N ASP A 38 -7.42 10.93 7.21
CA ASP A 38 -6.99 12.33 7.27
C ASP A 38 -5.65 12.56 6.59
N MET A 39 -4.69 11.65 6.81
CA MET A 39 -3.38 11.70 6.17
C MET A 39 -3.51 11.56 4.65
N LEU A 40 -4.30 10.59 4.17
CA LEU A 40 -4.55 10.38 2.73
C LEU A 40 -5.24 11.59 2.10
N GLU A 41 -6.28 12.13 2.74
CA GLU A 41 -6.96 13.34 2.28
C GLU A 41 -6.01 14.55 2.21
N SER A 42 -5.11 14.69 3.19
CA SER A 42 -4.06 15.72 3.16
C SER A 42 -3.19 15.59 1.90
N GLN A 43 -2.81 14.37 1.53
CA GLN A 43 -2.03 14.11 0.31
C GLN A 43 -2.86 14.45 -0.95
N ILE A 44 -4.13 14.05 -0.99
CA ILE A 44 -5.04 14.32 -2.12
C ILE A 44 -5.22 15.82 -2.30
N ARG A 45 -5.49 16.56 -1.22
CA ARG A 45 -5.62 18.03 -1.25
C ARG A 45 -4.34 18.72 -1.71
N TYR A 46 -3.17 18.24 -1.25
CA TYR A 46 -1.88 18.76 -1.70
C TYR A 46 -1.69 18.58 -3.21
N CYS A 47 -1.93 17.36 -3.72
CA CYS A 47 -1.81 17.07 -5.14
C CYS A 47 -2.76 17.92 -5.99
N LYS A 48 -4.02 18.09 -5.52
CA LYS A 48 -4.99 18.97 -6.17
C LYS A 48 -4.50 20.41 -6.27
N LYS A 49 -3.95 20.96 -5.17
CA LYS A 49 -3.38 22.34 -5.15
C LYS A 49 -2.19 22.50 -6.09
N LYS A 50 -1.42 21.42 -6.32
CA LYS A 50 -0.26 21.41 -7.21
C LYS A 50 -0.60 21.03 -8.66
N GLY A 51 -1.87 20.84 -9.00
CA GLY A 51 -2.28 20.40 -10.33
C GLY A 51 -1.85 18.97 -10.68
N ILE A 52 -1.46 18.17 -9.68
CA ILE A 52 -1.02 16.79 -9.87
C ILE A 52 -2.25 15.88 -9.91
N ARG A 53 -2.44 15.18 -11.03
CA ARG A 53 -3.54 14.22 -11.19
C ARG A 53 -3.16 12.88 -10.57
N LEU A 54 -3.91 12.47 -9.55
CA LEU A 54 -3.77 11.16 -8.93
C LEU A 54 -4.62 10.11 -9.66
N ALA A 55 -4.10 8.88 -9.72
CA ALA A 55 -4.94 7.72 -9.96
C ALA A 55 -5.90 7.51 -8.77
N PRO A 56 -7.13 7.00 -8.98
CA PRO A 56 -8.08 6.73 -7.90
C PRO A 56 -7.72 5.43 -7.17
N TYR A 57 -6.51 5.34 -6.68
CA TYR A 57 -5.91 4.13 -6.15
C TYR A 57 -5.17 4.38 -4.83
N ILE A 58 -5.45 3.54 -3.83
CA ILE A 58 -4.75 3.49 -2.54
C ILE A 58 -4.07 2.13 -2.41
N GLY A 59 -2.75 2.11 -2.39
CA GLY A 59 -1.96 0.91 -2.08
C GLY A 59 -1.66 0.83 -0.59
N ILE A 60 -1.90 -0.32 0.02
CA ILE A 60 -1.68 -0.55 1.45
C ILE A 60 -0.67 -1.68 1.63
N ALA A 61 0.42 -1.40 2.33
CA ALA A 61 1.33 -2.40 2.85
C ALA A 61 1.02 -2.62 4.33
N CYS A 62 0.68 -3.84 4.71
CA CYS A 62 0.26 -4.17 6.06
C CYS A 62 1.01 -5.42 6.55
N PRO A 63 1.44 -5.47 7.83
CA PRO A 63 1.99 -6.71 8.37
C PRO A 63 0.93 -7.79 8.44
N GLY A 64 1.37 -9.05 8.37
CA GLY A 64 0.51 -10.22 8.52
C GLY A 64 0.22 -10.96 7.22
N LEU A 65 -0.55 -12.02 7.34
CA LEU A 65 -1.00 -12.85 6.24
C LEU A 65 -2.29 -12.25 5.65
N ILE A 66 -2.19 -11.75 4.43
CA ILE A 66 -3.30 -11.12 3.72
C ILE A 66 -3.96 -12.14 2.81
N ALA A 67 -5.25 -12.34 2.98
CA ALA A 67 -6.06 -13.22 2.14
C ALA A 67 -6.34 -12.60 0.76
N LYS A 68 -6.86 -13.40 -0.16
CA LYS A 68 -7.13 -12.94 -1.55
C LYS A 68 -8.17 -11.82 -1.62
N ASP A 69 -9.09 -11.76 -0.68
CA ASP A 69 -10.11 -10.72 -0.56
C ASP A 69 -9.56 -9.42 0.07
N GLY A 70 -8.32 -9.43 0.57
CA GLY A 70 -7.69 -8.30 1.25
C GLY A 70 -7.98 -8.22 2.74
N SER A 71 -8.54 -9.26 3.36
CA SER A 71 -8.66 -9.39 4.81
C SER A 71 -7.34 -9.84 5.44
N ILE A 72 -7.17 -9.60 6.73
CA ILE A 72 -6.00 -10.04 7.49
C ILE A 72 -6.34 -11.33 8.23
N SER A 73 -5.73 -12.44 7.81
CA SER A 73 -5.97 -13.75 8.43
C SER A 73 -5.20 -13.94 9.73
N ARG A 74 -3.97 -13.38 9.82
CA ARG A 74 -3.06 -13.54 10.95
C ARG A 74 -1.94 -12.50 10.91
N GLY A 75 -1.36 -12.18 12.07
CA GLY A 75 -0.08 -11.45 12.14
C GLY A 75 -0.23 -9.94 12.29
N ALA A 76 -1.42 -9.45 12.68
CA ALA A 76 -1.70 -8.05 12.91
C ALA A 76 -1.56 -7.62 14.39
N GLN A 77 -0.89 -8.41 15.23
CA GLN A 77 -0.81 -8.18 16.69
C GLN A 77 -0.13 -6.85 17.06
N ASN A 78 0.67 -6.27 16.15
CA ASN A 78 1.30 -4.99 16.34
C ASN A 78 0.38 -3.78 16.06
N LEU A 79 -0.83 -4.05 15.56
CA LEU A 79 -1.83 -3.02 15.28
C LEU A 79 -2.83 -2.93 16.43
N PRO A 80 -3.32 -1.72 16.77
CA PRO A 80 -4.25 -1.54 17.88
C PRO A 80 -5.64 -2.07 17.55
N GLY A 81 -6.16 -2.95 18.39
CA GLY A 81 -7.48 -3.58 18.24
C GLY A 81 -7.46 -4.86 17.41
N ASN A 82 -8.63 -5.43 17.15
CA ASN A 82 -8.76 -6.66 16.38
C ASN A 82 -8.85 -6.36 14.87
N TRP A 83 -7.77 -6.68 14.15
CA TRP A 83 -7.63 -6.52 12.70
C TRP A 83 -7.87 -7.83 11.93
N GLU A 84 -7.91 -8.96 12.64
CA GLU A 84 -8.08 -10.31 12.12
C GLU A 84 -9.55 -10.76 12.16
N SER A 85 -10.47 -9.83 12.39
CA SER A 85 -11.90 -10.10 12.46
C SER A 85 -12.51 -10.21 11.07
N ASP A 86 -13.37 -11.20 10.85
CA ASP A 86 -14.16 -11.39 9.62
C ASP A 86 -15.03 -10.17 9.27
N ASN A 87 -15.38 -9.36 10.28
CA ASN A 87 -16.18 -8.15 10.11
C ASN A 87 -15.34 -6.89 9.83
N PHE A 88 -14.02 -7.04 9.64
CA PHE A 88 -13.15 -5.90 9.43
C PHE A 88 -12.31 -6.03 8.15
N HIS A 89 -12.44 -5.04 7.27
CA HIS A 89 -11.72 -4.99 6.01
C HIS A 89 -11.18 -3.58 5.77
N LEU A 90 -9.89 -3.36 6.06
CA LEU A 90 -9.25 -2.03 5.99
C LEU A 90 -9.42 -1.34 4.63
N PRO A 91 -9.21 -2.01 3.48
CA PRO A 91 -9.44 -1.37 2.18
C PRO A 91 -10.85 -0.79 2.05
N SER A 92 -11.88 -1.55 2.45
CA SER A 92 -13.28 -1.09 2.41
C SER A 92 -13.53 0.08 3.34
N GLU A 93 -12.95 0.06 4.55
CA GLU A 93 -13.08 1.15 5.51
C GLU A 93 -12.47 2.45 4.99
N LEU A 94 -11.33 2.38 4.30
CA LEU A 94 -10.73 3.55 3.67
C LEU A 94 -11.54 4.05 2.46
N CYS A 95 -12.07 3.14 1.63
CA CYS A 95 -12.94 3.52 0.51
C CYS A 95 -14.25 4.19 0.98
N LYS A 96 -14.81 3.78 2.15
CA LYS A 96 -15.98 4.46 2.73
C LYS A 96 -15.67 5.90 3.11
N ARG A 97 -14.48 6.18 3.64
CA ARG A 97 -14.04 7.52 4.04
C ARG A 97 -13.60 8.38 2.86
N ILE A 98 -12.99 7.77 1.86
CA ILE A 98 -12.49 8.42 0.65
C ILE A 98 -13.16 7.75 -0.56
N PRO A 99 -14.43 8.01 -0.81
CA PRO A 99 -15.18 7.32 -1.85
C PRO A 99 -14.71 7.64 -3.26
N THR A 100 -14.12 8.83 -3.46
CA THR A 100 -13.61 9.25 -4.77
C THR A 100 -12.29 9.98 -4.65
N ILE A 101 -11.43 9.78 -5.64
CA ILE A 101 -10.20 10.57 -5.84
C ILE A 101 -10.30 11.21 -7.23
N HIS A 102 -10.22 12.55 -7.27
CA HIS A 102 -10.36 13.34 -8.51
C HIS A 102 -11.62 12.98 -9.33
N GLY A 103 -12.73 12.69 -8.64
CA GLY A 103 -14.03 12.41 -9.27
C GLY A 103 -14.20 10.97 -9.77
N ALA A 104 -13.21 10.10 -9.62
CA ALA A 104 -13.32 8.69 -9.95
C ALA A 104 -13.42 7.82 -8.68
N PRO A 105 -14.18 6.72 -8.69
CA PRO A 105 -14.32 5.81 -7.54
C PRO A 105 -12.95 5.33 -7.04
N THR A 106 -12.76 5.37 -5.72
CA THR A 106 -11.53 4.93 -5.09
C THR A 106 -11.44 3.40 -5.08
N MET A 107 -10.30 2.88 -5.49
CA MET A 107 -9.92 1.48 -5.33
C MET A 107 -8.79 1.39 -4.30
N ALA A 108 -8.96 0.56 -3.28
CA ALA A 108 -7.92 0.27 -2.30
C ALA A 108 -7.53 -1.20 -2.36
N LEU A 109 -6.23 -1.47 -2.45
CA LEU A 109 -5.68 -2.83 -2.41
C LEU A 109 -4.65 -2.95 -1.28
N MET A 110 -4.70 -4.06 -0.57
CA MET A 110 -3.80 -4.36 0.53
C MET A 110 -3.01 -5.64 0.26
N HIS A 111 -1.76 -5.64 0.62
CA HIS A 111 -0.93 -6.83 0.62
C HIS A 111 0.06 -6.81 1.79
N ASN A 112 0.69 -7.97 2.04
CA ASN A 112 1.77 -8.07 3.02
C ASN A 112 2.90 -7.09 2.69
N ASP A 113 3.52 -6.49 3.72
CA ASP A 113 4.56 -5.47 3.57
C ASP A 113 5.81 -5.98 2.83
N ALA A 114 6.26 -7.23 3.08
CA ALA A 114 7.37 -7.83 2.34
C ALA A 114 7.02 -8.04 0.85
N VAL A 115 5.77 -8.41 0.54
CA VAL A 115 5.32 -8.52 -0.85
C VAL A 115 5.29 -7.14 -1.52
N VAL A 116 4.78 -6.12 -0.87
CA VAL A 116 4.77 -4.76 -1.43
C VAL A 116 6.20 -4.24 -1.62
N GLN A 117 7.11 -4.51 -0.67
CA GLN A 117 8.53 -4.19 -0.83
C GLN A 117 9.12 -4.85 -2.08
N GLY A 118 8.87 -6.15 -2.28
CA GLY A 118 9.34 -6.84 -3.48
C GLY A 118 8.72 -6.29 -4.77
N LEU A 119 7.44 -5.93 -4.76
CA LEU A 119 6.82 -5.31 -5.94
C LEU A 119 7.49 -3.97 -6.32
N SER A 120 8.05 -3.24 -5.36
CA SER A 120 8.79 -2.01 -5.64
C SER A 120 10.12 -2.26 -6.35
N GLU A 121 10.69 -3.47 -6.25
CA GLU A 121 11.95 -3.85 -6.89
C GLU A 121 11.76 -4.41 -8.33
N LEU A 122 10.53 -4.71 -8.73
CA LEU A 122 10.24 -5.25 -10.08
C LEU A 122 10.91 -4.48 -11.23
N PRO A 123 10.95 -3.13 -11.23
CA PRO A 123 11.60 -2.38 -12.30
C PRO A 123 13.10 -2.68 -12.47
N PHE A 124 13.76 -3.13 -11.38
CA PHE A 124 15.19 -3.39 -11.32
C PHE A 124 15.56 -4.87 -11.47
N MET A 125 14.56 -5.77 -11.45
CA MET A 125 14.74 -7.23 -11.44
C MET A 125 14.22 -7.91 -12.72
N LYS A 126 14.12 -7.17 -13.81
CA LYS A 126 13.52 -7.65 -15.07
C LYS A 126 14.31 -8.75 -15.77
N ASP A 127 15.64 -8.74 -15.61
CA ASP A 127 16.60 -9.69 -16.15
C ASP A 127 16.81 -10.93 -15.26
N VAL A 128 16.26 -10.92 -14.05
CA VAL A 128 16.41 -12.01 -13.06
C VAL A 128 15.18 -12.90 -13.06
N LYS A 129 15.33 -14.18 -13.40
CA LYS A 129 14.18 -15.10 -13.48
C LYS A 129 13.53 -15.38 -12.13
N ARG A 130 14.32 -15.59 -11.08
CA ARG A 130 13.84 -15.89 -9.72
C ARG A 130 14.61 -15.05 -8.71
N TRP A 131 13.90 -14.41 -7.82
CA TRP A 131 14.48 -13.57 -6.80
C TRP A 131 13.57 -13.49 -5.58
N ALA A 132 14.09 -13.01 -4.47
CA ALA A 132 13.34 -12.89 -3.22
C ALA A 132 13.71 -11.59 -2.49
N VAL A 133 12.80 -11.15 -1.63
CA VAL A 133 13.00 -10.04 -0.70
C VAL A 133 12.90 -10.57 0.72
N LEU A 134 13.81 -10.13 1.56
CA LEU A 134 13.80 -10.35 2.99
C LEU A 134 13.69 -9.00 3.69
N THR A 135 12.64 -8.81 4.49
CA THR A 135 12.48 -7.62 5.32
C THR A 135 12.80 -7.97 6.77
N ILE A 136 13.69 -7.20 7.38
CA ILE A 136 14.13 -7.38 8.77
C ILE A 136 13.78 -6.11 9.55
N GLY A 137 12.89 -6.24 10.54
CA GLY A 137 12.46 -5.14 11.38
C GLY A 137 12.10 -5.68 12.77
N THR A 138 10.96 -5.31 13.31
CA THR A 138 10.42 -5.91 14.55
C THR A 138 10.11 -7.41 14.37
N GLY A 139 9.82 -7.82 13.12
CA GLY A 139 9.66 -9.20 12.69
C GLY A 139 10.48 -9.47 11.44
N LEU A 140 10.37 -10.69 10.94
CA LEU A 140 10.99 -11.16 9.72
C LEU A 140 9.90 -11.41 8.67
N GLY A 141 9.96 -10.72 7.54
CA GLY A 141 9.08 -10.92 6.40
C GLY A 141 9.86 -11.40 5.18
N ASN A 142 9.25 -12.21 4.34
CA ASN A 142 9.85 -12.64 3.09
C ASN A 142 8.81 -12.72 1.96
N ALA A 143 9.28 -12.55 0.72
CA ALA A 143 8.48 -12.77 -0.47
C ALA A 143 9.38 -13.26 -1.60
N SER A 144 8.90 -14.20 -2.41
CA SER A 144 9.62 -14.73 -3.58
C SER A 144 8.85 -14.44 -4.86
N TYR A 145 9.59 -14.21 -5.94
CA TYR A 145 9.08 -13.82 -7.23
C TYR A 145 9.67 -14.66 -8.36
N THR A 146 8.86 -14.89 -9.38
CA THR A 146 9.31 -15.51 -10.63
C THR A 146 8.82 -14.65 -11.79
N ASN A 147 9.75 -14.11 -12.55
CA ASN A 147 9.44 -13.38 -13.78
C ASN A 147 9.02 -14.38 -14.87
N LYS A 148 7.81 -14.22 -15.40
CA LYS A 148 7.31 -15.07 -16.49
C LYS A 148 8.08 -14.83 -17.81
N ARG A 149 8.54 -13.58 -18.00
CA ARG A 149 9.41 -13.18 -19.12
C ARG A 149 10.64 -12.51 -18.53
N VAL A 150 11.80 -12.91 -18.97
CA VAL A 150 13.09 -12.29 -18.61
C VAL A 150 13.48 -11.42 -19.80
N GLU A 151 13.72 -10.14 -19.56
CA GLU A 151 14.26 -9.25 -20.58
C GLU A 151 15.74 -9.59 -20.76
N ALA A 152 16.16 -9.84 -22.01
CA ALA A 152 17.59 -9.98 -22.32
C ALA A 152 18.26 -8.61 -22.06
N GLY A 153 19.31 -8.64 -21.26
CA GLY A 153 20.14 -7.47 -20.99
C GLY A 153 20.94 -7.06 -22.24
#